data_5eb2b270bd80bfecb3b87e211df4c0e2
#
_entry.id   5eb2b270bd80bfecb3b87e211df4c0e2
#
_cell.length_a   1.000
_cell.length_b   1.000
_cell.length_c   1.000
_cell.angle_alpha   90.00
_cell.angle_beta   90.00
_cell.angle_gamma   90.00
#
_symmetry.space_group_name_H-M   'P 1'
#
loop_
_entity.id
_entity.type
_entity.pdbx_description
1 polymer ?
#
loop_
_entity_poly.entity_id
_entity_poly.type
_entity_poly.pdbx_seq_one_letter_code
_entity_poly.pdbx_strand_id
1 'polypeptide(L)'
;MAYGIVHVFPGGTKEQYDASVAAVHPSDGSLPPGQIFHAAGPSTGGWTILAVHDSQESWESFRDGVLLPQMQQGIDGGFTTPPEETTVDLYTLQQ
;
A
#
# COMPACT_ATOMS: atom_id res chain seq x y z
N MET A 1 15.71 4.57 -9.25
CA MET A 1 14.54 5.36 -9.68
C MET A 1 13.38 5.09 -8.75
N ALA A 2 12.66 6.13 -8.37
CA ALA A 2 11.48 5.95 -7.53
C ALA A 2 10.42 5.11 -8.25
N TYR A 3 9.65 4.38 -7.47
CA TYR A 3 8.70 3.41 -7.98
C TYR A 3 7.33 3.68 -7.36
N GLY A 4 6.34 3.94 -8.20
CA GLY A 4 4.98 4.24 -7.76
C GLY A 4 4.09 3.02 -7.79
N ILE A 5 3.22 2.91 -6.80
CA ILE A 5 2.25 1.83 -6.68
C ILE A 5 0.88 2.44 -6.46
N VAL A 6 -0.08 2.02 -7.26
CA VAL A 6 -1.49 2.38 -7.09
C VAL A 6 -2.27 1.11 -6.81
N HIS A 7 -2.91 1.06 -5.67
CA HIS A 7 -3.83 -0.04 -5.32
C HIS A 7 -5.24 0.48 -5.23
N VAL A 8 -6.15 -0.16 -5.95
CA VAL A 8 -7.59 0.13 -5.86
C VAL A 8 -8.27 -1.10 -5.27
N PHE A 9 -8.96 -0.91 -4.15
CA PHE A 9 -9.71 -1.98 -3.49
C PHE A 9 -11.20 -1.78 -3.77
N PRO A 10 -11.77 -2.52 -4.72
CA PRO A 10 -13.21 -2.42 -5.01
C PRO A 10 -14.03 -2.70 -3.74
N GLY A 11 -14.97 -1.82 -3.43
CA GLY A 11 -15.78 -1.94 -2.22
C GLY A 11 -15.04 -1.68 -0.91
N GLY A 12 -13.77 -1.25 -0.98
CA GLY A 12 -12.97 -1.00 0.22
C GLY A 12 -13.49 0.18 1.05
N THR A 13 -13.23 0.12 2.35
CA THR A 13 -13.70 1.11 3.32
C THR A 13 -12.54 1.68 4.14
N LYS A 14 -12.79 2.82 4.80
CA LYS A 14 -11.82 3.44 5.70
C LYS A 14 -11.43 2.47 6.84
N GLU A 15 -12.40 1.77 7.39
CA GLU A 15 -12.18 0.84 8.50
C GLU A 15 -11.28 -0.32 8.06
N GLN A 16 -11.49 -0.85 6.86
CA GLN A 16 -10.64 -1.90 6.31
C GLN A 16 -9.22 -1.38 6.05
N TYR A 17 -9.11 -0.15 5.56
CA TYR A 17 -7.81 0.48 5.34
C TYR A 17 -7.05 0.66 6.66
N ASP A 18 -7.71 1.19 7.69
CA ASP A 18 -7.09 1.43 8.99
C ASP A 18 -6.56 0.12 9.59
N ALA A 19 -7.35 -0.96 9.51
CA ALA A 19 -6.94 -2.26 10.00
C ALA A 19 -5.76 -2.83 9.19
N SER A 20 -5.77 -2.65 7.88
CA SER A 20 -4.69 -3.14 7.01
C SER A 20 -3.39 -2.38 7.25
N VAL A 21 -3.44 -1.07 7.37
CA VAL A 21 -2.26 -0.26 7.66
C VAL A 21 -1.66 -0.61 9.01
N ALA A 22 -2.50 -0.81 10.03
CA ALA A 22 -2.03 -1.21 11.35
C ALA A 22 -1.25 -2.53 11.32
N ALA A 23 -1.58 -3.42 10.38
CA ALA A 23 -0.90 -4.71 10.25
C ALA A 23 0.42 -4.64 9.49
N VAL A 24 0.59 -3.68 8.57
CA VAL A 24 1.73 -3.68 7.63
C VAL A 24 2.65 -2.46 7.77
N HIS A 25 2.22 -1.40 8.44
CA HIS A 25 3.05 -0.23 8.69
C HIS A 25 3.60 -0.26 10.13
N PRO A 26 4.77 0.39 10.37
CA PRO A 26 5.29 0.51 11.73
C PRO A 26 4.29 1.21 12.66
N SER A 27 4.22 0.74 13.91
CA SER A 27 3.25 1.24 14.89
C SER A 27 3.54 2.66 15.38
N ASP A 28 4.73 3.18 15.12
CA ASP A 28 5.13 4.53 15.52
C ASP A 28 4.68 5.61 14.54
N GLY A 29 3.95 5.26 13.49
CA GLY A 29 3.46 6.20 12.48
C GLY A 29 4.43 6.48 11.36
N SER A 30 5.62 5.89 11.37
CA SER A 30 6.57 6.03 10.27
C SER A 30 6.16 5.17 9.08
N LEU A 31 6.76 5.47 7.92
CA LEU A 31 6.55 4.63 6.73
C LEU A 31 7.45 3.39 6.80
N PRO A 32 7.07 2.30 6.11
CA PRO A 32 7.97 1.14 5.98
C PRO A 32 9.29 1.54 5.33
N PRO A 33 10.38 0.80 5.62
CA PRO A 33 11.67 1.10 4.99
C PRO A 33 11.56 1.21 3.48
N GLY A 34 12.12 2.29 2.92
CA GLY A 34 12.12 2.56 1.50
C GLY A 34 10.87 3.23 0.96
N GLN A 35 9.78 3.24 1.69
CA GLN A 35 8.59 4.00 1.28
C GLN A 35 8.77 5.47 1.63
N ILE A 36 8.61 6.34 0.64
CA ILE A 36 8.89 7.78 0.78
C ILE A 36 7.63 8.64 0.66
N PHE A 37 6.51 8.04 0.30
CA PHE A 37 5.24 8.76 0.18
C PHE A 37 4.09 7.75 0.33
N HIS A 38 3.04 8.16 1.01
CA HIS A 38 1.84 7.34 1.17
C HIS A 38 0.63 8.26 1.29
N ALA A 39 -0.37 8.02 0.45
CA ALA A 39 -1.64 8.73 0.53
C ALA A 39 -2.76 7.74 0.21
N ALA A 40 -3.92 7.96 0.79
CA ALA A 40 -5.06 7.07 0.57
C ALA A 40 -6.36 7.80 0.82
N GLY A 41 -7.42 7.31 0.19
CA GLY A 41 -8.75 7.88 0.39
C GLY A 41 -9.81 7.14 -0.38
N PRO A 42 -11.08 7.47 -0.13
CA PRO A 42 -12.18 6.88 -0.89
C PRO A 42 -12.11 7.34 -2.36
N SER A 43 -12.44 6.41 -3.23
CA SER A 43 -12.48 6.65 -4.67
C SER A 43 -13.73 6.02 -5.24
N THR A 44 -14.02 6.29 -6.52
CA THR A 44 -15.21 5.71 -7.16
C THR A 44 -15.19 4.20 -7.05
N GLY A 45 -16.20 3.66 -6.38
CA GLY A 45 -16.38 2.21 -6.22
C GLY A 45 -15.52 1.56 -5.13
N GLY A 46 -14.76 2.33 -4.34
CA GLY A 46 -13.95 1.71 -3.30
C GLY A 46 -12.95 2.63 -2.62
N TRP A 47 -11.74 2.13 -2.45
CA TRP A 47 -10.65 2.80 -1.74
C TRP A 47 -9.38 2.74 -2.57
N THR A 48 -8.65 3.87 -2.68
CA THR A 48 -7.40 3.92 -3.45
C THR A 48 -6.24 4.29 -2.54
N ILE A 49 -5.12 3.58 -2.72
CA ILE A 49 -3.86 3.87 -2.04
C ILE A 49 -2.82 4.26 -3.07
N LEU A 50 -2.11 5.35 -2.81
CA LEU A 50 -0.99 5.81 -3.60
C LEU A 50 0.27 5.72 -2.75
N ALA A 51 1.25 4.97 -3.21
CA ALA A 51 2.50 4.83 -2.48
C ALA A 51 3.68 5.01 -3.44
N VAL A 52 4.79 5.54 -2.92
CA VAL A 52 6.03 5.65 -3.67
C VAL A 52 7.15 5.07 -2.82
N HIS A 53 7.92 4.18 -3.43
CA HIS A 53 9.15 3.64 -2.85
C HIS A 53 10.36 4.26 -3.54
N ASP A 54 11.50 4.25 -2.87
CA ASP A 54 12.74 4.79 -3.41
C ASP A 54 13.27 3.95 -4.58
N SER A 55 12.82 2.68 -4.69
CA SER A 55 13.21 1.79 -5.78
C SER A 55 12.18 0.67 -5.93
N GLN A 56 12.18 0.02 -7.08
CA GLN A 56 11.39 -1.19 -7.31
C GLN A 56 11.79 -2.29 -6.32
N GLU A 57 13.08 -2.43 -6.05
CA GLU A 57 13.59 -3.45 -5.14
C GLU A 57 13.04 -3.25 -3.72
N SER A 58 12.99 -2.01 -3.25
CA SER A 58 12.42 -1.68 -1.95
C SER A 58 10.93 -2.05 -1.88
N TRP A 59 10.17 -1.78 -2.94
CA TRP A 59 8.77 -2.19 -3.01
C TRP A 59 8.65 -3.72 -2.95
N GLU A 60 9.44 -4.43 -3.75
CA GLU A 60 9.37 -5.89 -3.79
C GLU A 60 9.74 -6.50 -2.44
N SER A 61 10.73 -5.93 -1.76
CA SER A 61 11.11 -6.38 -0.41
C SER A 61 9.98 -6.19 0.59
N PHE A 62 9.30 -5.05 0.55
CA PHE A 62 8.15 -4.79 1.42
C PHE A 62 6.99 -5.73 1.08
N ARG A 63 6.67 -5.86 -0.21
CA ARG A 63 5.59 -6.73 -0.66
C ARG A 63 5.82 -8.17 -0.21
N ASP A 64 7.01 -8.71 -0.47
CA ASP A 64 7.29 -10.13 -0.24
C ASP A 64 7.57 -10.42 1.24
N GLY A 65 8.16 -9.47 1.96
CA GLY A 65 8.54 -9.66 3.35
C GLY A 65 7.46 -9.30 4.37
N VAL A 66 6.55 -8.39 4.03
CA VAL A 66 5.55 -7.88 4.97
C VAL A 66 4.14 -8.00 4.42
N LEU A 67 3.89 -7.40 3.25
CA LEU A 67 2.52 -7.22 2.76
C LEU A 67 1.84 -8.55 2.43
N LEU A 68 2.45 -9.36 1.56
CA LEU A 68 1.85 -10.64 1.16
C LEU A 68 1.73 -11.62 2.32
N PRO A 69 2.75 -11.79 3.20
CA PRO A 69 2.59 -12.66 4.35
C PRO A 69 1.43 -12.26 5.27
N GLN A 70 1.25 -10.96 5.52
CA GLN A 70 0.13 -10.49 6.34
C GLN A 70 -1.21 -10.75 5.65
N MET A 71 -1.28 -10.50 4.35
CA MET A 71 -2.52 -10.74 3.58
C MET A 71 -2.86 -12.23 3.50
N GLN A 72 -1.85 -13.10 3.39
CA GLN A 72 -2.06 -14.55 3.35
C GLN A 72 -2.56 -15.10 4.67
N GLN A 73 -2.11 -14.55 5.78
CA GLN A 73 -2.60 -14.91 7.11
C GLN A 73 -4.02 -14.38 7.35
N GLY A 74 -4.42 -13.36 6.61
CA GLY A 74 -5.67 -12.65 6.82
C GLY A 74 -5.49 -11.55 7.87
N ILE A 75 -5.92 -10.34 7.52
CA ILE A 75 -5.89 -9.19 8.43
C ILE A 75 -7.29 -9.01 8.98
N ASP A 76 -7.43 -9.17 10.30
CA ASP A 76 -8.72 -9.06 10.95
C ASP A 76 -9.28 -7.65 10.75
N GLY A 77 -10.46 -7.56 10.14
CA GLY A 77 -11.08 -6.27 9.78
C GLY A 77 -10.49 -5.59 8.56
N GLY A 78 -9.47 -6.19 7.92
CA GLY A 78 -8.82 -5.61 6.75
C GLY A 78 -9.59 -5.83 5.45
N PHE A 79 -8.95 -5.45 4.34
CA PHE A 79 -9.57 -5.63 3.02
C PHE A 79 -9.84 -7.11 2.74
N THR A 80 -10.99 -7.40 2.15
CA THR A 80 -11.46 -8.77 1.91
C THR A 80 -11.18 -9.25 0.50
N THR A 81 -10.77 -8.37 -0.40
CA THR A 81 -10.45 -8.69 -1.78
C THR A 81 -9.06 -8.18 -2.12
N PRO A 82 -8.35 -8.83 -3.07
CA PRO A 82 -7.07 -8.29 -3.52
C PRO A 82 -7.28 -6.98 -4.27
N PRO A 83 -6.27 -6.09 -4.27
CA PRO A 83 -6.38 -4.83 -4.99
C PRO A 83 -6.16 -5.03 -6.49
N GLU A 84 -6.69 -4.08 -7.25
CA GLU A 84 -6.23 -3.84 -8.61
C GLU A 84 -4.94 -3.04 -8.50
N GLU A 85 -3.85 -3.54 -9.07
CA GLU A 85 -2.53 -2.96 -8.90
C GLU A 85 -2.02 -2.37 -10.21
N THR A 86 -1.53 -1.13 -10.12
CA THR A 86 -0.77 -0.50 -11.19
C THR A 86 0.57 -0.05 -10.62
N THR A 87 1.66 -0.39 -11.27
CA THR A 87 2.99 0.04 -10.88
C THR A 87 3.58 0.94 -11.95
N VAL A 88 4.41 1.90 -11.54
CA VAL A 88 4.97 2.92 -12.43
C VAL A 88 6.43 3.16 -12.08
N ASP A 89 7.32 3.01 -13.08
CA ASP A 89 8.68 3.55 -12.96
C ASP A 89 8.58 5.06 -13.08
N LEU A 90 8.84 5.78 -11.99
CA LEU A 90 8.61 7.20 -11.99
C LEU A 90 9.74 7.94 -12.69
N TYR A 91 9.40 8.60 -13.77
CA TYR A 91 10.31 9.50 -14.48
C TYR A 91 10.48 10.80 -13.71
N THR A 92 9.40 11.32 -13.15
CA THR A 92 9.37 12.58 -12.40
C THR A 92 8.68 12.36 -11.06
N LEU A 93 9.31 12.83 -10.00
CA LEU A 93 8.73 12.89 -8.66
C LEU A 93 9.03 14.27 -8.08
N GLN A 94 8.01 15.08 -7.90
CA GLN A 94 8.10 16.39 -7.26
C GLN A 94 7.36 16.33 -5.93
N GLN A 95 8.00 16.87 -4.93
CA GLN A 95 7.44 16.84 -3.56
C GLN A 95 7.34 18.24 -2.99
#